data_37db0c5e8c8f739e55ed97e2241cea74
#
_entry.id   37db0c5e8c8f739e55ed97e2241cea74
#
_cell.length_a   1.000
_cell.length_b   1.000
_cell.length_c   1.000
_cell.angle_alpha   90.00
_cell.angle_beta   90.00
_cell.angle_gamma   90.00
#
_symmetry.space_group_name_H-M   'P 1'
#
loop_
_entity.id
_entity.type
_entity.pdbx_description
1 polymer ?
#
loop_
_entity_poly.entity_id
_entity_poly.type
_entity_poly.pdbx_seq_one_letter_code
_entity_poly.pdbx_strand_id
1 'polypeptide(L)'
;MDAIFSFIAGVFQFLFLVAIILAIIAFIGYNALRSLSESIREAWSNIGVVGKKQVSLVNQLIDVVKGYQESEKLVMLKISDDISSAQKVAEVHQQSNMILSAASNVAQRYPELKANDQYQRLIDSIQGCETQLEKARQTYNSHVKAYNVKRSSIPNVFYASAIGFKVAPYLEFVGSEQVMDTGAMHAFSSDTDGERLNALLGVAASKMLEVGTKAVGSGKEMAEAAGVKIKKIAENIENKNIEN
;
A
#
# COMPACT_ATOMS: atom_id res chain seq x y z
N MET A 1 17.01 27.44 -44.45
CA MET A 1 16.94 26.13 -43.73
C MET A 1 17.25 26.29 -42.24
N ASP A 2 18.18 27.17 -41.88
CA ASP A 2 18.62 27.39 -40.48
C ASP A 2 17.51 27.90 -39.53
N ALA A 3 16.61 28.75 -40.00
CA ALA A 3 15.50 29.25 -39.19
C ALA A 3 14.49 28.15 -38.80
N ILE A 4 14.23 27.19 -39.70
CA ILE A 4 13.33 26.06 -39.45
C ILE A 4 14.01 25.09 -38.44
N PHE A 5 15.30 24.85 -38.63
CA PHE A 5 16.07 23.99 -37.71
C PHE A 5 16.13 24.59 -36.29
N SER A 6 16.39 25.91 -36.19
CA SER A 6 16.39 26.61 -34.89
C SER A 6 15.02 26.59 -34.20
N PHE A 7 13.94 26.72 -34.96
CA PHE A 7 12.58 26.62 -34.45
C PHE A 7 12.28 25.22 -33.91
N ILE A 8 12.62 24.17 -34.67
CA ILE A 8 12.44 22.77 -34.25
C ILE A 8 13.27 22.47 -32.97
N ALA A 9 14.52 22.92 -32.94
CA ALA A 9 15.38 22.77 -31.76
C ALA A 9 14.80 23.48 -30.53
N GLY A 10 14.25 24.69 -30.69
CA GLY A 10 13.58 25.42 -29.62
C GLY A 10 12.34 24.71 -29.07
N VAL A 11 11.50 24.17 -29.96
CA VAL A 11 10.32 23.38 -29.56
C VAL A 11 10.75 22.12 -28.80
N PHE A 12 11.78 21.42 -29.28
CA PHE A 12 12.29 20.22 -28.62
C PHE A 12 12.86 20.54 -27.22
N GLN A 13 13.62 21.62 -27.09
CA GLN A 13 14.15 22.09 -25.82
C GLN A 13 13.02 22.46 -24.83
N PHE A 14 11.97 23.13 -25.30
CA PHE A 14 10.82 23.47 -24.49
C PHE A 14 10.09 22.20 -24.00
N LEU A 15 9.81 21.23 -24.87
CA LEU A 15 9.18 19.96 -24.52
C LEU A 15 10.02 19.16 -23.52
N PHE A 16 11.34 19.17 -23.68
CA PHE A 16 12.26 18.51 -22.75
C PHE A 16 12.20 19.14 -21.36
N LEU A 17 12.15 20.46 -21.27
CA LEU A 17 12.02 21.18 -20.01
C LEU A 17 10.69 20.88 -19.32
N VAL A 18 9.58 20.85 -20.07
CA VAL A 18 8.27 20.44 -19.55
C VAL A 18 8.30 19.00 -19.05
N ALA A 19 8.94 18.09 -19.76
CA ALA A 19 9.07 16.69 -19.35
C ALA A 19 9.85 16.56 -18.03
N ILE A 20 10.91 17.33 -17.82
CA ILE A 20 11.66 17.36 -16.55
C ILE A 20 10.76 17.84 -15.41
N ILE A 21 10.01 18.93 -15.60
CA ILE A 21 9.09 19.46 -14.58
C ILE A 21 8.05 18.40 -14.21
N LEU A 22 7.44 17.75 -15.20
CA LEU A 22 6.47 16.67 -14.95
C LEU A 22 7.08 15.47 -14.21
N ALA A 23 8.31 15.10 -14.54
CA ALA A 23 9.04 14.04 -13.84
C ALA A 23 9.29 14.39 -12.36
N ILE A 24 9.69 15.62 -12.05
CA ILE A 24 9.88 16.10 -10.67
C ILE A 24 8.56 16.06 -9.89
N ILE A 25 7.47 16.53 -10.50
CA ILE A 25 6.14 16.51 -9.87
C ILE A 25 5.69 15.06 -9.61
N ALA A 26 5.89 14.15 -10.55
CA ALA A 26 5.57 12.74 -10.39
C ALA A 26 6.40 12.09 -9.29
N PHE A 27 7.69 12.41 -9.19
CA PHE A 27 8.57 11.92 -8.13
C PHE A 27 8.12 12.37 -6.72
N ILE A 28 7.79 13.64 -6.56
CA ILE A 28 7.25 14.18 -5.30
C ILE A 28 5.92 13.51 -4.96
N GLY A 29 5.04 13.35 -5.94
CA GLY A 29 3.74 12.69 -5.77
C GLY A 29 3.88 11.23 -5.37
N TYR A 30 4.81 10.49 -5.99
CA TYR A 30 5.13 9.11 -5.63
C TYR A 30 5.58 8.98 -4.17
N ASN A 31 6.56 9.79 -3.75
CA ASN A 31 7.07 9.75 -2.39
C ASN A 31 5.99 10.08 -1.35
N ALA A 32 5.13 11.05 -1.66
CA ALA A 32 4.00 11.40 -0.80
C ALA A 32 2.98 10.24 -0.67
N LEU A 33 2.64 9.57 -1.78
CA LEU A 33 1.75 8.41 -1.76
C LEU A 33 2.37 7.23 -1.00
N ARG A 34 3.67 6.98 -1.19
CA ARG A 34 4.40 5.93 -0.47
C ARG A 34 4.40 6.18 1.04
N SER A 35 4.69 7.40 1.47
CA SER A 35 4.64 7.78 2.89
C SER A 35 3.25 7.58 3.50
N LEU A 36 2.19 8.00 2.80
CA LEU A 36 0.81 7.81 3.27
C LEU A 36 0.42 6.33 3.31
N SER A 37 0.87 5.52 2.36
CA SER A 37 0.68 4.06 2.35
C SER A 37 1.31 3.40 3.58
N GLU A 38 2.53 3.80 3.95
CA GLU A 38 3.20 3.31 5.17
C GLU A 38 2.46 3.73 6.44
N SER A 39 1.94 4.97 6.49
CA SER A 39 1.14 5.43 7.64
C SER A 39 -0.14 4.59 7.85
N ILE A 40 -0.76 4.12 6.75
CA ILE A 40 -1.90 3.19 6.84
C ILE A 40 -1.46 1.84 7.41
N ARG A 41 -0.33 1.29 6.97
CA ARG A 41 0.22 0.01 7.47
C ARG A 41 0.57 0.09 8.95
N GLU A 42 1.19 1.19 9.37
CA GLU A 42 1.49 1.47 10.78
C GLU A 42 0.21 1.53 11.62
N ALA A 43 -0.79 2.30 11.17
CA ALA A 43 -2.07 2.41 11.87
C ALA A 43 -2.80 1.06 11.96
N TRP A 44 -2.72 0.23 10.92
CA TRP A 44 -3.24 -1.13 10.94
C TRP A 44 -2.51 -2.02 11.97
N SER A 45 -1.19 -1.95 12.00
CA SER A 45 -0.38 -2.66 13.00
C SER A 45 -0.76 -2.27 14.43
N ASN A 46 -1.01 -0.98 14.67
CA ASN A 46 -1.43 -0.47 15.98
C ASN A 46 -2.80 -1.02 16.40
N ILE A 47 -3.76 -1.16 15.47
CA ILE A 47 -5.04 -1.85 15.72
C ILE A 47 -4.77 -3.29 16.17
N GLY A 48 -3.87 -3.98 15.51
CA GLY A 48 -3.46 -5.33 15.85
C GLY A 48 -2.88 -5.45 17.26
N VAL A 49 -2.03 -4.53 17.66
CA VAL A 49 -1.43 -4.51 19.00
C VAL A 49 -2.50 -4.33 20.08
N VAL A 50 -3.41 -3.37 19.90
CA VAL A 50 -4.49 -3.11 20.86
C VAL A 50 -5.46 -4.28 20.93
N GLY A 51 -5.82 -4.88 19.76
CA GLY A 51 -6.69 -6.05 19.72
C GLY A 51 -6.10 -7.26 20.47
N LYS A 52 -4.80 -7.56 20.30
CA LYS A 52 -4.12 -8.63 21.07
C LYS A 52 -4.15 -8.36 22.57
N LYS A 53 -3.93 -7.12 22.98
CA LYS A 53 -4.03 -6.73 24.38
C LYS A 53 -5.45 -6.97 24.92
N GLN A 54 -6.49 -6.62 24.17
CA GLN A 54 -7.88 -6.85 24.53
C GLN A 54 -8.16 -8.35 24.73
N VAL A 55 -7.75 -9.20 23.77
CA VAL A 55 -7.87 -10.66 23.86
C VAL A 55 -7.23 -11.19 25.13
N SER A 56 -6.01 -10.74 25.42
CA SER A 56 -5.29 -11.16 26.65
C SER A 56 -6.06 -10.78 27.92
N LEU A 57 -6.59 -9.57 28.00
CA LEU A 57 -7.34 -9.11 29.17
C LEU A 57 -8.67 -9.86 29.32
N VAL A 58 -9.38 -10.13 28.23
CA VAL A 58 -10.63 -10.89 28.23
C VAL A 58 -10.39 -12.34 28.65
N ASN A 59 -9.31 -12.97 28.16
CA ASN A 59 -8.94 -14.32 28.60
C ASN A 59 -8.57 -14.37 30.10
N GLN A 60 -7.90 -13.34 30.63
CA GLN A 60 -7.65 -13.21 32.06
C GLN A 60 -8.95 -13.02 32.86
N LEU A 61 -9.91 -12.26 32.32
CA LEU A 61 -11.23 -12.11 32.94
C LEU A 61 -11.97 -13.45 33.06
N ILE A 62 -11.92 -14.27 31.98
CA ILE A 62 -12.48 -15.63 31.98
C ILE A 62 -11.85 -16.45 33.10
N ASP A 63 -10.51 -16.39 33.27
CA ASP A 63 -9.79 -17.15 34.30
C ASP A 63 -10.19 -16.72 35.72
N VAL A 64 -10.45 -15.42 35.98
CA VAL A 64 -10.93 -14.92 37.27
C VAL A 64 -12.35 -15.37 37.53
N VAL A 65 -13.23 -15.38 36.54
CA VAL A 65 -14.65 -15.77 36.68
C VAL A 65 -14.83 -17.29 36.78
N LYS A 66 -13.87 -18.06 36.27
CA LYS A 66 -13.90 -19.54 36.19
C LYS A 66 -14.12 -20.26 37.55
N GLY A 67 -13.78 -19.64 38.66
CA GLY A 67 -13.97 -20.21 40.03
C GLY A 67 -15.44 -20.22 40.47
N TYR A 68 -16.37 -19.63 39.71
CA TYR A 68 -17.77 -19.51 40.09
C TYR A 68 -18.63 -20.50 39.29
N GLN A 69 -19.59 -21.15 39.94
CA GLN A 69 -20.33 -22.34 39.46
C GLN A 69 -21.05 -22.21 38.12
N GLU A 70 -21.39 -20.99 37.68
CA GLU A 70 -22.07 -20.75 36.42
C GLU A 70 -21.11 -20.40 35.26
N SER A 71 -19.80 -20.48 35.51
CA SER A 71 -18.79 -20.07 34.51
C SER A 71 -18.44 -21.15 33.49
N GLU A 72 -18.99 -22.37 33.56
CA GLU A 72 -18.65 -23.46 32.63
C GLU A 72 -18.84 -23.09 31.14
N LYS A 73 -19.88 -22.31 30.82
CA LYS A 73 -20.13 -21.82 29.46
C LYS A 73 -19.10 -20.77 29.02
N LEU A 74 -18.57 -19.97 29.96
CA LEU A 74 -17.56 -18.96 29.69
C LEU A 74 -16.19 -19.57 29.41
N VAL A 75 -15.87 -20.69 30.08
CA VAL A 75 -14.59 -21.40 29.93
C VAL A 75 -14.40 -21.95 28.52
N MET A 76 -15.49 -22.29 27.84
CA MET A 76 -15.46 -22.76 26.44
C MET A 76 -15.29 -21.64 25.42
N LEU A 77 -15.40 -20.37 25.83
CA LEU A 77 -15.38 -19.21 24.94
C LEU A 77 -13.98 -18.54 24.87
N LYS A 78 -12.91 -19.28 25.09
CA LYS A 78 -11.56 -18.70 24.99
C LYS A 78 -11.34 -18.10 23.61
N ILE A 79 -11.00 -16.80 23.55
CA ILE A 79 -10.82 -16.07 22.30
C ILE A 79 -9.43 -16.39 21.72
N SER A 80 -9.40 -16.64 20.42
CA SER A 80 -8.15 -16.73 19.66
C SER A 80 -7.51 -15.35 19.52
N ASP A 81 -6.20 -15.27 19.58
CA ASP A 81 -5.42 -14.06 19.35
C ASP A 81 -5.10 -13.80 17.85
N ASP A 82 -5.74 -14.56 16.96
CA ASP A 82 -5.61 -14.36 15.52
C ASP A 82 -6.40 -13.11 15.08
N ILE A 83 -5.67 -12.03 14.89
CA ILE A 83 -6.17 -10.73 14.40
C ILE A 83 -5.51 -10.35 13.07
N SER A 84 -5.21 -11.33 12.23
CA SER A 84 -4.54 -11.16 10.95
C SER A 84 -5.37 -10.41 9.90
N SER A 85 -6.71 -10.34 10.07
CA SER A 85 -7.61 -9.68 9.14
C SER A 85 -8.63 -8.79 9.85
N ALA A 86 -9.24 -7.85 9.11
CA ALA A 86 -10.30 -6.99 9.63
C ALA A 86 -11.51 -7.77 10.15
N GLN A 87 -11.84 -8.88 9.48
CA GLN A 87 -12.91 -9.80 9.92
C GLN A 87 -12.57 -10.43 11.26
N LYS A 88 -11.32 -10.89 11.45
CA LYS A 88 -10.86 -11.46 12.72
C LYS A 88 -10.89 -10.44 13.85
N VAL A 89 -10.51 -9.18 13.58
CA VAL A 89 -10.64 -8.09 14.56
C VAL A 89 -12.10 -7.87 14.95
N ALA A 90 -13.04 -7.88 14.00
CA ALA A 90 -14.47 -7.74 14.26
C ALA A 90 -15.02 -8.93 15.07
N GLU A 91 -14.64 -10.17 14.73
CA GLU A 91 -15.02 -11.38 15.47
C GLU A 91 -14.53 -11.31 16.92
N VAL A 92 -13.27 -10.93 17.15
CA VAL A 92 -12.68 -10.74 18.49
C VAL A 92 -13.47 -9.70 19.28
N HIS A 93 -13.79 -8.58 18.67
CA HIS A 93 -14.58 -7.53 19.32
C HIS A 93 -15.97 -8.03 19.74
N GLN A 94 -16.67 -8.73 18.84
CA GLN A 94 -17.99 -9.32 19.13
C GLN A 94 -17.91 -10.37 20.26
N GLN A 95 -16.93 -11.28 20.21
CA GLN A 95 -16.71 -12.28 21.24
C GLN A 95 -16.35 -11.65 22.58
N SER A 96 -15.53 -10.61 22.61
CA SER A 96 -15.17 -9.85 23.81
C SER A 96 -16.41 -9.26 24.48
N ASN A 97 -17.31 -8.65 23.70
CA ASN A 97 -18.54 -8.06 24.20
C ASN A 97 -19.51 -9.13 24.78
N MET A 98 -19.59 -10.29 24.16
CA MET A 98 -20.37 -11.42 24.69
C MET A 98 -19.81 -11.91 26.04
N ILE A 99 -18.49 -12.05 26.15
CA ILE A 99 -17.83 -12.48 27.38
C ILE A 99 -17.98 -11.43 28.48
N LEU A 100 -17.83 -10.14 28.18
CA LEU A 100 -18.04 -9.06 29.14
C LEU A 100 -19.48 -9.06 29.67
N SER A 101 -20.47 -9.23 28.82
CA SER A 101 -21.87 -9.32 29.22
C SER A 101 -22.12 -10.53 30.11
N ALA A 102 -21.57 -11.68 29.74
CA ALA A 102 -21.69 -12.90 30.55
C ALA A 102 -20.97 -12.78 31.91
N ALA A 103 -19.76 -12.22 31.94
CA ALA A 103 -19.02 -11.97 33.17
C ALA A 103 -19.75 -10.99 34.11
N SER A 104 -20.37 -9.94 33.54
CA SER A 104 -21.22 -9.01 34.30
C SER A 104 -22.44 -9.69 34.92
N ASN A 105 -23.09 -10.60 34.18
CA ASN A 105 -24.22 -11.39 34.70
C ASN A 105 -23.81 -12.30 35.85
N VAL A 106 -22.63 -12.93 35.78
CA VAL A 106 -22.08 -13.72 36.89
C VAL A 106 -21.78 -12.82 38.09
N ALA A 107 -21.15 -11.66 37.88
CA ALA A 107 -20.83 -10.73 38.96
C ALA A 107 -22.08 -10.15 39.69
N GLN A 108 -23.22 -10.06 38.99
CA GLN A 108 -24.49 -9.67 39.61
C GLN A 108 -25.02 -10.73 40.58
N ARG A 109 -24.75 -12.00 40.32
CA ARG A 109 -25.21 -13.13 41.16
C ARG A 109 -24.22 -13.43 42.29
N TYR A 110 -22.96 -13.10 42.11
CA TYR A 110 -21.88 -13.33 43.08
C TYR A 110 -21.26 -12.01 43.55
N PRO A 111 -21.78 -11.40 44.65
CA PRO A 111 -21.28 -10.12 45.16
C PRO A 111 -19.77 -10.12 45.48
N GLU A 112 -19.25 -11.28 45.88
CA GLU A 112 -17.80 -11.45 46.17
C GLU A 112 -16.94 -11.26 44.88
N LEU A 113 -17.42 -11.72 43.73
CA LEU A 113 -16.75 -11.48 42.46
C LEU A 113 -16.80 -9.99 42.12
N LYS A 114 -17.94 -9.34 42.29
CA LYS A 114 -18.07 -7.91 42.06
C LYS A 114 -17.16 -7.07 42.95
N ALA A 115 -16.92 -7.52 44.19
CA ALA A 115 -16.02 -6.86 45.15
C ALA A 115 -14.54 -7.22 44.93
N ASN A 116 -14.23 -8.16 44.04
CA ASN A 116 -12.87 -8.59 43.76
C ASN A 116 -12.08 -7.51 43.02
N ASP A 117 -11.00 -7.01 43.58
CA ASP A 117 -10.16 -5.96 42.98
C ASP A 117 -9.59 -6.35 41.64
N GLN A 118 -9.23 -7.62 41.41
CA GLN A 118 -8.70 -8.10 40.14
C GLN A 118 -9.77 -8.05 39.02
N TYR A 119 -11.00 -8.46 39.36
CA TYR A 119 -12.13 -8.35 38.45
C TYR A 119 -12.36 -6.90 38.02
N GLN A 120 -12.41 -5.97 38.98
CA GLN A 120 -12.65 -4.56 38.71
C GLN A 120 -11.53 -3.98 37.82
N ARG A 121 -10.27 -4.24 38.12
CA ARG A 121 -9.12 -3.77 37.31
C ARG A 121 -9.13 -4.32 35.89
N LEU A 122 -9.56 -5.57 35.71
CA LEU A 122 -9.69 -6.15 34.37
C LEU A 122 -10.81 -5.48 33.56
N ILE A 123 -11.97 -5.26 34.19
CA ILE A 123 -13.08 -4.52 33.52
C ILE A 123 -12.63 -3.12 33.09
N ASP A 124 -12.02 -2.36 34.00
CA ASP A 124 -11.50 -1.01 33.68
C ASP A 124 -10.44 -1.04 32.58
N SER A 125 -9.54 -2.04 32.62
CA SER A 125 -8.51 -2.21 31.59
C SER A 125 -9.07 -2.57 30.23
N ILE A 126 -10.12 -3.40 30.18
CA ILE A 126 -10.81 -3.78 28.95
C ILE A 126 -11.55 -2.57 28.38
N GLN A 127 -12.24 -1.79 29.20
CA GLN A 127 -12.89 -0.53 28.75
C GLN A 127 -11.86 0.47 28.22
N GLY A 128 -10.70 0.57 28.86
CA GLY A 128 -9.57 1.36 28.39
C GLY A 128 -9.05 0.89 27.02
N CYS A 129 -9.00 -0.43 26.80
CA CYS A 129 -8.66 -1.01 25.51
C CYS A 129 -9.68 -0.71 24.43
N GLU A 130 -10.98 -0.75 24.72
CA GLU A 130 -12.05 -0.36 23.80
C GLU A 130 -11.86 1.07 23.30
N THR A 131 -11.59 2.00 24.22
CA THR A 131 -11.32 3.40 23.88
C THR A 131 -10.06 3.54 23.02
N GLN A 132 -9.00 2.79 23.31
CA GLN A 132 -7.78 2.79 22.51
C GLN A 132 -8.02 2.20 21.11
N LEU A 133 -8.81 1.13 21.00
CA LEU A 133 -9.16 0.49 19.74
C LEU A 133 -9.97 1.44 18.84
N GLU A 134 -10.96 2.13 19.43
CA GLU A 134 -11.73 3.13 18.69
C GLU A 134 -10.84 4.28 18.17
N LYS A 135 -9.94 4.79 18.99
CA LYS A 135 -8.97 5.80 18.56
C LYS A 135 -8.03 5.29 17.46
N ALA A 136 -7.55 4.07 17.57
CA ALA A 136 -6.69 3.46 16.54
C ALA A 136 -7.43 3.31 15.20
N ARG A 137 -8.71 2.93 15.22
CA ARG A 137 -9.59 2.85 14.03
C ARG A 137 -9.80 4.22 13.39
N GLN A 138 -10.09 5.25 14.18
CA GLN A 138 -10.23 6.61 13.69
C GLN A 138 -8.94 7.10 13.03
N THR A 139 -7.79 6.81 13.64
CA THR A 139 -6.48 7.14 13.09
C THR A 139 -6.25 6.42 11.76
N TYR A 140 -6.53 5.12 11.69
CA TYR A 140 -6.45 4.34 10.46
C TYR A 140 -7.31 4.96 9.34
N ASN A 141 -8.59 5.21 9.61
CA ASN A 141 -9.51 5.80 8.63
C ASN A 141 -9.10 7.21 8.21
N SER A 142 -8.49 7.98 9.09
CA SER A 142 -7.92 9.29 8.75
C SER A 142 -6.76 9.18 7.76
N HIS A 143 -5.85 8.23 7.94
CA HIS A 143 -4.76 7.96 7.00
C HIS A 143 -5.27 7.42 5.66
N VAL A 144 -6.26 6.51 5.68
CA VAL A 144 -6.95 6.02 4.47
C VAL A 144 -7.57 7.18 3.68
N LYS A 145 -8.26 8.09 4.36
CA LYS A 145 -8.84 9.29 3.74
C LYS A 145 -7.74 10.14 3.08
N ALA A 146 -6.69 10.46 3.82
CA ALA A 146 -5.58 11.29 3.32
C ALA A 146 -4.91 10.67 2.09
N TYR A 147 -4.66 9.36 2.13
CA TYR A 147 -4.10 8.60 1.03
C TYR A 147 -5.03 8.59 -0.20
N ASN A 148 -6.30 8.22 -0.03
CA ASN A 148 -7.25 8.12 -1.14
C ASN A 148 -7.47 9.49 -1.81
N VAL A 149 -7.55 10.57 -1.03
CA VAL A 149 -7.62 11.94 -1.55
C VAL A 149 -6.36 12.27 -2.34
N LYS A 150 -5.17 12.00 -1.80
CA LYS A 150 -3.90 12.27 -2.49
C LYS A 150 -3.78 11.46 -3.77
N ARG A 151 -4.19 10.19 -3.75
CA ARG A 151 -4.19 9.30 -4.91
C ARG A 151 -5.10 9.80 -6.03
N SER A 152 -6.29 10.31 -5.71
CA SER A 152 -7.27 10.84 -6.67
C SER A 152 -7.05 12.30 -7.06
N SER A 153 -6.12 13.01 -6.42
CA SER A 153 -5.79 14.40 -6.75
C SER A 153 -4.91 14.49 -8.01
N ILE A 154 -5.04 15.58 -8.74
CA ILE A 154 -4.15 15.91 -9.86
C ILE A 154 -2.78 16.33 -9.31
N PRO A 155 -1.67 15.88 -9.90
CA PRO A 155 -1.57 15.00 -11.08
C PRO A 155 -1.55 13.50 -10.79
N ASN A 156 -1.60 13.07 -9.52
CA ASN A 156 -1.40 11.68 -9.11
C ASN A 156 -2.41 10.71 -9.76
N VAL A 157 -3.65 11.16 -9.97
CA VAL A 157 -4.73 10.35 -10.57
C VAL A 157 -4.34 9.73 -11.92
N PHE A 158 -3.48 10.40 -12.69
CA PHE A 158 -3.08 9.93 -14.02
C PHE A 158 -2.10 8.76 -13.99
N TYR A 159 -1.29 8.64 -12.95
CA TYR A 159 -0.23 7.63 -12.91
C TYR A 159 -0.30 6.69 -11.69
N ALA A 160 -0.97 7.07 -10.60
CA ALA A 160 -0.97 6.28 -9.36
C ALA A 160 -1.43 4.83 -9.58
N SER A 161 -2.50 4.61 -10.35
CA SER A 161 -2.98 3.25 -10.65
C SER A 161 -2.02 2.46 -11.52
N ALA A 162 -1.33 3.13 -12.48
CA ALA A 162 -0.38 2.48 -13.37
C ALA A 162 0.85 1.96 -12.63
N ILE A 163 1.33 2.70 -11.62
CA ILE A 163 2.49 2.32 -10.81
C ILE A 163 2.14 1.44 -9.58
N GLY A 164 0.85 1.08 -9.41
CA GLY A 164 0.45 0.06 -8.43
C GLY A 164 -0.31 0.56 -7.21
N PHE A 165 -0.42 1.86 -6.98
CA PHE A 165 -1.18 2.39 -5.85
C PHE A 165 -2.67 2.08 -5.98
N LYS A 166 -3.18 1.18 -5.15
CA LYS A 166 -4.59 0.77 -5.09
C LYS A 166 -5.38 1.69 -4.14
N VAL A 167 -6.70 1.66 -4.24
CA VAL A 167 -7.57 2.33 -3.27
C VAL A 167 -7.43 1.64 -1.92
N ALA A 168 -7.20 2.40 -0.85
CA ALA A 168 -7.16 1.89 0.50
C ALA A 168 -8.59 1.75 1.05
N PRO A 169 -8.96 0.59 1.63
CA PRO A 169 -10.27 0.36 2.20
C PRO A 169 -10.42 1.04 3.56
N TYR A 170 -11.59 1.58 3.86
CA TYR A 170 -11.94 2.05 5.19
C TYR A 170 -12.28 0.88 6.11
N LEU A 171 -12.03 1.05 7.40
CA LEU A 171 -12.40 0.10 8.43
C LEU A 171 -13.73 0.52 9.06
N GLU A 172 -14.80 -0.20 8.73
CA GLU A 172 -16.14 0.01 9.29
C GLU A 172 -16.56 -1.19 10.12
N PHE A 173 -17.01 -0.95 11.35
CA PHE A 173 -17.70 -1.94 12.18
C PHE A 173 -19.16 -1.51 12.32
N VAL A 174 -19.95 -1.73 11.29
CA VAL A 174 -21.39 -1.59 11.38
C VAL A 174 -21.97 -2.98 11.55
N GLY A 175 -22.75 -3.15 12.63
CA GLY A 175 -23.41 -4.38 13.06
C GLY A 175 -23.58 -5.49 12.04
N SER A 176 -23.01 -6.60 12.35
CA SER A 176 -23.23 -7.99 11.92
C SER A 176 -23.08 -8.42 10.45
N GLU A 177 -23.06 -7.59 9.42
CA GLU A 177 -23.06 -8.13 8.04
C GLU A 177 -22.22 -7.42 6.96
N GLN A 178 -21.65 -6.26 7.21
CA GLN A 178 -20.77 -5.62 6.21
C GLN A 178 -19.34 -5.50 6.74
N VAL A 179 -18.68 -6.61 6.72
CA VAL A 179 -17.25 -6.68 6.89
C VAL A 179 -16.59 -6.10 5.65
N MET A 180 -15.68 -5.15 5.84
CA MET A 180 -14.75 -4.65 4.84
C MET A 180 -14.30 -5.79 3.91
N ASP A 181 -14.23 -5.53 2.62
CA ASP A 181 -13.68 -6.46 1.65
C ASP A 181 -12.24 -6.87 2.08
N THR A 182 -12.16 -8.06 2.67
CA THR A 182 -10.88 -8.64 3.16
C THR A 182 -9.88 -8.79 2.03
N GLY A 183 -10.36 -9.00 0.80
CA GLY A 183 -9.53 -9.03 -0.40
C GLY A 183 -8.89 -7.68 -0.72
N ALA A 184 -9.63 -6.59 -0.56
CA ALA A 184 -9.11 -5.24 -0.76
C ALA A 184 -8.05 -4.87 0.28
N MET A 185 -8.24 -5.28 1.54
CA MET A 185 -7.27 -5.06 2.61
C MET A 185 -5.99 -5.86 2.40
N HIS A 186 -6.10 -7.14 2.07
CA HIS A 186 -4.97 -7.99 1.74
C HIS A 186 -4.21 -7.46 0.52
N ALA A 187 -4.94 -7.04 -0.51
CA ALA A 187 -4.36 -6.46 -1.72
C ALA A 187 -3.66 -5.13 -1.48
N PHE A 188 -4.09 -4.35 -0.47
CA PHE A 188 -3.47 -3.10 -0.07
C PHE A 188 -2.25 -3.31 0.85
N SER A 189 -2.30 -4.28 1.75
CA SER A 189 -1.23 -4.58 2.71
C SER A 189 -0.01 -5.26 2.08
N SER A 190 -0.17 -5.89 0.90
CA SER A 190 0.95 -6.46 0.15
C SER A 190 1.83 -5.35 -0.41
N ASP A 191 3.16 -5.46 -0.26
CA ASP A 191 4.14 -4.46 -0.73
C ASP A 191 4.36 -4.51 -2.25
N THR A 192 3.26 -4.42 -3.02
CA THR A 192 3.29 -4.46 -4.49
C THR A 192 3.64 -3.12 -5.14
N ASP A 193 3.60 -2.02 -4.36
CA ASP A 193 3.79 -0.66 -4.88
C ASP A 193 5.23 -0.45 -5.39
N GLY A 194 6.24 -0.95 -4.65
CA GLY A 194 7.64 -0.89 -5.05
C GLY A 194 8.02 -1.91 -6.11
N GLU A 195 7.50 -3.13 -6.04
CA GLU A 195 7.77 -4.20 -7.01
C GLU A 195 7.25 -3.84 -8.40
N ARG A 196 6.05 -3.26 -8.48
CA ARG A 196 5.45 -2.87 -9.75
C ARG A 196 6.20 -1.72 -10.42
N LEU A 197 6.67 -0.74 -9.64
CA LEU A 197 7.52 0.31 -10.15
C LEU A 197 8.85 -0.24 -10.68
N ASN A 198 9.50 -1.15 -9.95
CA ASN A 198 10.73 -1.80 -10.38
C ASN A 198 10.53 -2.63 -11.66
N ALA A 199 9.42 -3.34 -11.78
CA ALA A 199 9.08 -4.08 -12.99
C ALA A 199 8.89 -3.15 -14.19
N LEU A 200 8.19 -2.03 -14.03
CA LEU A 200 7.99 -1.03 -15.08
C LEU A 200 9.31 -0.36 -15.51
N LEU A 201 10.16 -0.02 -14.54
CA LEU A 201 11.49 0.53 -14.82
C LEU A 201 12.38 -0.49 -15.54
N GLY A 202 12.33 -1.76 -15.15
CA GLY A 202 13.03 -2.84 -15.84
C GLY A 202 12.60 -2.99 -17.30
N VAL A 203 11.30 -2.97 -17.57
CA VAL A 203 10.75 -3.01 -18.94
C VAL A 203 11.13 -1.77 -19.74
N ALA A 204 11.08 -0.59 -19.13
CA ALA A 204 11.48 0.65 -19.78
C ALA A 204 12.98 0.65 -20.13
N ALA A 205 13.84 0.21 -19.20
CA ALA A 205 15.27 0.10 -19.43
C ALA A 205 15.62 -0.91 -20.54
N SER A 206 14.97 -2.06 -20.58
CA SER A 206 15.18 -3.07 -21.64
C SER A 206 14.76 -2.55 -23.02
N LYS A 207 13.62 -1.84 -23.11
CA LYS A 207 13.19 -1.21 -24.36
C LYS A 207 14.14 -0.10 -24.81
N MET A 208 14.66 0.72 -23.90
CA MET A 208 15.65 1.74 -24.25
C MET A 208 16.94 1.12 -24.77
N LEU A 209 17.41 0.03 -24.16
CA LEU A 209 18.58 -0.72 -24.65
C LEU A 209 18.33 -1.31 -26.06
N GLU A 210 17.16 -1.89 -26.31
CA GLU A 210 16.78 -2.43 -27.62
C GLU A 210 16.72 -1.34 -28.70
N VAL A 211 16.11 -0.20 -28.41
CA VAL A 211 16.09 0.95 -29.33
C VAL A 211 17.50 1.48 -29.56
N GLY A 212 18.31 1.60 -28.52
CA GLY A 212 19.70 2.03 -28.63
C GLY A 212 20.54 1.10 -29.50
N THR A 213 20.41 -0.22 -29.32
CA THR A 213 21.14 -1.21 -30.14
C THR A 213 20.67 -1.22 -31.58
N LYS A 214 19.37 -1.06 -31.86
CA LYS A 214 18.84 -0.91 -33.24
C LYS A 214 19.34 0.36 -33.90
N ALA A 215 19.37 1.49 -33.19
CA ALA A 215 19.88 2.76 -33.74
C ALA A 215 21.37 2.67 -34.06
N VAL A 216 22.18 2.04 -33.21
CA VAL A 216 23.61 1.81 -33.48
C VAL A 216 23.82 0.85 -34.64
N GLY A 217 23.01 -0.22 -34.75
CA GLY A 217 23.03 -1.15 -35.88
C GLY A 217 22.73 -0.46 -37.21
N SER A 218 21.63 0.29 -37.26
CA SER A 218 21.25 1.07 -38.47
C SER A 218 22.30 2.14 -38.82
N GLY A 219 22.93 2.77 -37.83
CA GLY A 219 24.03 3.72 -38.06
C GLY A 219 25.27 3.05 -38.68
N LYS A 220 25.63 1.83 -38.26
CA LYS A 220 26.70 1.04 -38.85
C LYS A 220 26.40 0.64 -40.30
N GLU A 221 25.22 0.15 -40.58
CA GLU A 221 24.79 -0.23 -41.94
C GLU A 221 24.80 0.97 -42.91
N MET A 222 24.35 2.16 -42.43
CA MET A 222 24.44 3.40 -43.23
C MET A 222 25.91 3.82 -43.47
N ALA A 223 26.75 3.71 -42.50
CA ALA A 223 28.19 4.04 -42.64
C ALA A 223 28.88 3.09 -43.63
N GLU A 224 28.62 1.78 -43.57
CA GLU A 224 29.15 0.79 -44.51
C GLU A 224 28.62 1.02 -45.92
N ALA A 225 27.34 1.30 -46.09
CA ALA A 225 26.73 1.59 -47.37
C ALA A 225 27.32 2.89 -48.00
N ALA A 226 27.57 3.90 -47.18
CA ALA A 226 28.23 5.14 -47.63
C ALA A 226 29.73 4.87 -48.03
N GLY A 227 30.44 4.06 -47.25
CA GLY A 227 31.81 3.66 -47.53
C GLY A 227 31.93 2.90 -48.87
N VAL A 228 31.01 1.95 -49.11
CA VAL A 228 30.97 1.21 -50.42
C VAL A 228 30.66 2.15 -51.59
N LYS A 229 29.78 3.13 -51.44
CA LYS A 229 29.48 4.12 -52.47
C LYS A 229 30.70 5.02 -52.78
N ILE A 230 31.41 5.48 -51.74
CA ILE A 230 32.62 6.31 -51.89
C ILE A 230 33.69 5.51 -52.62
N LYS A 231 33.91 4.23 -52.27
CA LYS A 231 34.91 3.35 -52.91
C LYS A 231 34.59 3.14 -54.42
N LYS A 232 33.32 2.92 -54.78
CA LYS A 232 32.88 2.80 -56.17
C LYS A 232 33.09 4.10 -56.98
N ILE A 233 32.89 5.25 -56.34
CA ILE A 233 33.12 6.55 -57.00
C ILE A 233 34.63 6.75 -57.21
N ALA A 234 35.47 6.42 -56.26
CA ALA A 234 36.94 6.50 -56.37
C ALA A 234 37.45 5.59 -57.49
N GLU A 235 37.02 4.32 -57.54
CA GLU A 235 37.41 3.38 -58.61
C GLU A 235 36.93 3.86 -60.01
N ASN A 236 35.76 4.47 -60.13
CA ASN A 236 35.29 5.05 -61.41
C ASN A 236 36.10 6.28 -61.82
N ILE A 237 36.59 7.10 -60.90
CA ILE A 237 37.43 8.25 -61.21
C ILE A 237 38.82 7.78 -61.64
N GLU A 238 39.38 6.76 -61.02
CA GLU A 238 40.70 6.20 -61.33
C GLU A 238 40.70 5.54 -62.72
N ASN A 239 39.65 4.77 -63.07
CA ASN A 239 39.50 4.16 -64.37
C ASN A 239 39.35 5.21 -65.52
N LYS A 240 38.69 6.34 -65.20
CA LYS A 240 38.49 7.41 -66.20
C LYS A 240 39.75 8.24 -66.46
N ASN A 241 40.71 8.23 -65.52
CA ASN A 241 41.99 8.90 -65.67
C ASN A 241 43.06 8.03 -66.38
N ILE A 242 42.76 6.73 -66.60
CA ILE A 242 43.66 5.78 -67.33
C ILE A 242 43.28 5.73 -68.82
N GLU A 243 42.08 6.11 -69.20
CA GLU A 243 41.59 6.10 -70.59
C GLU A 243 41.83 7.44 -71.37
N ASN A 244 42.41 8.46 -70.74
CA ASN A 244 42.82 9.70 -71.37
C ASN A 244 44.35 9.87 -71.36
#